data_07594601f6b5e47f94de364612953e5c
#
_entry.id   07594601f6b5e47f94de364612953e5c
#
_cell.length_a   1.000
_cell.length_b   1.000
_cell.length_c   1.000
_cell.angle_alpha   90.00
_cell.angle_beta   90.00
_cell.angle_gamma   90.00
#
_symmetry.space_group_name_H-M   'P 1'
#
loop_
_entity.id
_entity.type
_entity.pdbx_description
1 polymer ?
#
loop_
_entity_poly.entity_id
_entity_poly.type
_entity_poly.pdbx_seq_one_letter_code
_entity_poly.pdbx_strand_id
1 'polypeptide(L)'
;MKITDLKCAIIASSPVIQITTDEGITGWSQIETPKPYVKPQVLALKDWIVGQDPRDVERVMRRIRVRGGFKPFGSAVSAIEHALWDIAGKAAGVPVYRLLGGKVRDQVRTYRTLYHHEVPGGAPHTPEGYKKWAEYGKSLKGEFTLFKLPTSYHSSMVRDFPDFFYGEVQQDAPYPYPHKGTLTEKGLDHLVACVTSAKETLGKGYNTAVDAGPGYMPLDALKFAKAVEHLNLMWVEDTVTGDYSPYINHDVYREVTRATTTPIHTGEQIYLRQNYKHLIESHAVHVIGPDPCDVGGLAEIKWIAEHADLHGIAIAPHGTANGILGLAALIQVCAVMPDNLIAFEYPARFEPFWYDITEGFDEMPVKGGLIDIPDRPGLGVNLIAKEAKKYLTEGDENFFD
;
A
#
# COMPACT_ATOMS: atom_id res chain seq x y z
N MET A 1 -4.75 -12.32 -30.06
CA MET A 1 -5.34 -11.20 -29.25
C MET A 1 -4.46 -9.98 -29.36
N LYS A 2 -5.04 -8.80 -29.52
CA LYS A 2 -4.31 -7.53 -29.53
C LYS A 2 -5.04 -6.49 -28.71
N ILE A 3 -4.31 -5.66 -27.99
CA ILE A 3 -4.84 -4.48 -27.32
C ILE A 3 -5.38 -3.52 -28.39
N THR A 4 -6.65 -3.14 -28.29
CA THR A 4 -7.30 -2.18 -29.19
C THR A 4 -7.37 -0.80 -28.60
N ASP A 5 -7.51 -0.69 -27.27
CA ASP A 5 -7.60 0.60 -26.58
C ASP A 5 -7.07 0.55 -25.15
N LEU A 6 -6.67 1.74 -24.63
CA LEU A 6 -6.40 2.04 -23.24
C LEU A 6 -7.19 3.29 -22.87
N LYS A 7 -8.06 3.18 -21.88
CA LYS A 7 -8.79 4.31 -21.31
C LYS A 7 -8.47 4.44 -19.82
N CYS A 8 -8.61 5.66 -19.30
CA CYS A 8 -8.51 5.96 -17.89
C CYS A 8 -9.57 7.00 -17.54
N ALA A 9 -10.37 6.71 -16.53
CA ALA A 9 -11.37 7.62 -15.99
C ALA A 9 -11.20 7.80 -14.49
N ILE A 10 -11.73 8.89 -13.95
CA ILE A 10 -11.81 9.11 -12.52
C ILE A 10 -13.19 8.66 -12.03
N ILE A 11 -13.24 7.63 -11.21
CA ILE A 11 -14.43 7.17 -10.51
C ILE A 11 -14.35 7.67 -9.08
N ALA A 12 -15.23 8.61 -8.72
CA ALA A 12 -15.16 9.42 -7.52
C ALA A 12 -13.83 10.17 -7.42
N SER A 13 -12.80 9.61 -6.77
CA SER A 13 -11.47 10.22 -6.66
C SER A 13 -10.34 9.29 -7.17
N SER A 14 -10.69 8.11 -7.66
CA SER A 14 -9.73 7.07 -8.05
C SER A 14 -9.60 6.96 -9.55
N PRO A 15 -8.37 7.02 -10.10
CA PRO A 15 -8.14 6.66 -11.50
C PRO A 15 -8.37 5.17 -11.72
N VAL A 16 -9.28 4.84 -12.63
CA VAL A 16 -9.59 3.47 -13.05
C VAL A 16 -9.19 3.28 -14.50
N ILE A 17 -8.54 2.18 -14.78
CA ILE A 17 -7.98 1.84 -16.08
C ILE A 17 -8.78 0.72 -16.72
N GLN A 18 -9.03 0.88 -18.02
CA GLN A 18 -9.63 -0.11 -18.89
C GLN A 18 -8.70 -0.39 -20.08
N ILE A 19 -8.36 -1.65 -20.27
CA ILE A 19 -7.67 -2.12 -21.50
C ILE A 19 -8.62 -3.05 -22.24
N THR A 20 -8.91 -2.76 -23.50
CA THR A 20 -9.77 -3.59 -24.38
C THR A 20 -8.96 -4.33 -25.43
N THR A 21 -9.51 -5.45 -25.90
CA THR A 21 -8.87 -6.31 -26.90
C THR A 21 -9.79 -6.56 -28.09
N ASP A 22 -9.19 -6.99 -29.22
CA ASP A 22 -9.90 -7.40 -30.44
C ASP A 22 -10.71 -8.72 -30.28
N GLU A 23 -10.51 -9.44 -29.17
CA GLU A 23 -11.28 -10.65 -28.82
C GLU A 23 -12.39 -10.36 -27.78
N GLY A 24 -12.65 -9.09 -27.45
CA GLY A 24 -13.72 -8.67 -26.54
C GLY A 24 -13.40 -8.87 -25.04
N ILE A 25 -12.18 -9.26 -24.69
CA ILE A 25 -11.74 -9.35 -23.30
C ILE A 25 -11.29 -7.98 -22.82
N THR A 26 -11.80 -7.57 -21.64
CA THR A 26 -11.46 -6.30 -20.99
C THR A 26 -10.71 -6.55 -19.69
N GLY A 27 -9.60 -5.87 -19.51
CA GLY A 27 -8.84 -5.83 -18.25
C GLY A 27 -9.12 -4.55 -17.47
N TRP A 28 -9.23 -4.70 -16.19
CA TRP A 28 -9.50 -3.63 -15.24
C TRP A 28 -8.37 -3.48 -14.23
N SER A 29 -8.10 -2.24 -13.84
CA SER A 29 -7.19 -1.94 -12.73
C SER A 29 -7.48 -0.55 -12.17
N GLN A 30 -6.76 -0.20 -11.10
CA GLN A 30 -6.94 1.03 -10.37
C GLN A 30 -5.60 1.57 -9.89
N ILE A 31 -5.50 2.88 -9.80
CA ILE A 31 -4.43 3.59 -9.09
C ILE A 31 -4.96 3.96 -7.71
N GLU A 32 -4.07 4.10 -6.75
CA GLU A 32 -4.42 4.55 -5.40
C GLU A 32 -5.31 5.80 -5.37
N THR A 33 -6.18 5.85 -4.42
CA THR A 33 -7.06 6.98 -4.11
C THR A 33 -6.36 7.96 -3.14
N PRO A 34 -6.39 9.26 -3.33
CA PRO A 34 -6.83 10.02 -4.47
C PRO A 34 -5.64 10.53 -5.31
N LYS A 35 -5.35 9.89 -6.43
CA LYS A 35 -4.27 10.32 -7.34
C LYS A 35 -4.80 10.66 -8.75
N PRO A 36 -5.83 11.52 -8.92
CA PRO A 36 -6.42 11.80 -10.25
C PRO A 36 -5.43 12.44 -11.22
N TYR A 37 -4.41 13.10 -10.71
CA TYR A 37 -3.34 13.74 -11.49
C TYR A 37 -2.45 12.72 -12.26
N VAL A 38 -2.57 11.42 -11.98
CA VAL A 38 -1.83 10.35 -12.69
C VAL A 38 -2.52 9.96 -14.01
N LYS A 39 -3.82 10.27 -14.20
CA LYS A 39 -4.56 9.94 -15.43
C LYS A 39 -3.86 10.34 -16.73
N PRO A 40 -3.31 11.57 -16.89
CA PRO A 40 -2.58 11.94 -18.12
C PRO A 40 -1.37 11.04 -18.39
N GLN A 41 -0.69 10.55 -17.36
CA GLN A 41 0.47 9.66 -17.50
C GLN A 41 0.05 8.28 -18.00
N VAL A 42 -1.09 7.75 -17.54
CA VAL A 42 -1.67 6.50 -18.06
C VAL A 42 -1.94 6.65 -19.56
N LEU A 43 -2.66 7.71 -19.93
CA LEU A 43 -3.07 7.93 -21.33
C LEU A 43 -1.86 8.16 -22.26
N ALA A 44 -0.79 8.76 -21.78
CA ALA A 44 0.44 8.94 -22.54
C ALA A 44 1.13 7.61 -22.94
N LEU A 45 0.81 6.51 -22.25
CA LEU A 45 1.38 5.18 -22.54
C LEU A 45 0.55 4.40 -23.58
N LYS A 46 -0.61 4.90 -24.00
CA LYS A 46 -1.52 4.22 -24.93
C LYS A 46 -0.82 3.76 -26.23
N ASP A 47 -0.12 4.67 -26.90
CA ASP A 47 0.56 4.38 -28.16
C ASP A 47 1.71 3.35 -28.02
N TRP A 48 2.16 3.10 -26.79
CA TRP A 48 3.22 2.14 -26.54
C TRP A 48 2.71 0.71 -26.41
N ILE A 49 1.41 0.53 -26.07
CA ILE A 49 0.84 -0.78 -25.77
C ILE A 49 -0.22 -1.23 -26.78
N VAL A 50 -0.94 -0.31 -27.44
CA VAL A 50 -1.93 -0.65 -28.46
C VAL A 50 -1.28 -1.48 -29.56
N GLY A 51 -1.97 -2.54 -30.02
CA GLY A 51 -1.50 -3.50 -31.00
C GLY A 51 -0.60 -4.61 -30.46
N GLN A 52 -0.19 -4.56 -29.18
CA GLN A 52 0.55 -5.65 -28.52
C GLN A 52 -0.41 -6.76 -28.06
N ASP A 53 0.12 -7.98 -27.88
CA ASP A 53 -0.61 -9.06 -27.22
C ASP A 53 -0.58 -8.85 -25.69
N PRO A 54 -1.74 -8.64 -25.03
CA PRO A 54 -1.76 -8.40 -23.58
C PRO A 54 -1.37 -9.62 -22.74
N ARG A 55 -1.38 -10.82 -23.30
CA ARG A 55 -0.97 -12.06 -22.61
C ARG A 55 0.54 -12.13 -22.43
N ASP A 56 1.29 -11.44 -23.29
CA ASP A 56 2.75 -11.28 -23.18
C ASP A 56 3.09 -10.13 -22.20
N VAL A 57 2.60 -10.20 -20.97
CA VAL A 57 2.68 -9.11 -19.98
C VAL A 57 4.09 -8.54 -19.87
N GLU A 58 5.10 -9.37 -19.62
CA GLU A 58 6.50 -8.93 -19.49
C GLU A 58 7.05 -8.27 -20.75
N ARG A 59 6.60 -8.69 -21.94
CA ARG A 59 6.99 -8.07 -23.20
C ARG A 59 6.45 -6.66 -23.34
N VAL A 60 5.20 -6.43 -22.96
CA VAL A 60 4.58 -5.10 -22.94
C VAL A 60 5.26 -4.22 -21.91
N MET A 61 5.46 -4.72 -20.68
CA MET A 61 6.13 -4.01 -19.60
C MET A 61 7.57 -3.65 -19.95
N ARG A 62 8.31 -4.51 -20.66
CA ARG A 62 9.66 -4.21 -21.14
C ARG A 62 9.67 -3.03 -22.12
N ARG A 63 8.68 -2.90 -22.99
CA ARG A 63 8.57 -1.73 -23.89
C ARG A 63 8.40 -0.44 -23.11
N ILE A 64 7.58 -0.47 -22.05
CA ILE A 64 7.36 0.68 -21.17
C ILE A 64 8.65 1.03 -20.41
N ARG A 65 9.33 0.04 -19.82
CA ARG A 65 10.58 0.26 -19.07
C ARG A 65 11.67 0.89 -19.94
N VAL A 66 11.91 0.36 -21.13
CA VAL A 66 12.96 0.85 -22.05
C VAL A 66 12.71 2.31 -22.46
N ARG A 67 11.44 2.72 -22.56
CA ARG A 67 11.05 4.10 -22.90
C ARG A 67 11.00 5.03 -21.68
N GLY A 68 11.27 4.54 -20.48
CA GLY A 68 11.29 5.35 -19.27
C GLY A 68 9.91 5.65 -18.70
N GLY A 69 8.92 4.77 -18.92
CA GLY A 69 7.55 4.95 -18.47
C GLY A 69 7.36 5.07 -16.95
N PHE A 70 8.38 4.69 -16.17
CA PHE A 70 8.40 4.86 -14.71
C PHE A 70 8.72 6.28 -14.24
N LYS A 71 9.06 7.17 -15.15
CA LYS A 71 9.35 8.56 -14.78
C LYS A 71 8.09 9.41 -14.97
N PRO A 72 7.67 10.20 -13.99
CA PRO A 72 8.27 10.34 -12.65
C PRO A 72 7.78 9.33 -11.61
N PHE A 73 6.74 8.52 -11.88
CA PHE A 73 6.08 7.64 -10.91
C PHE A 73 5.80 6.25 -11.48
N GLY A 74 5.76 5.23 -10.61
CA GLY A 74 5.44 3.84 -10.96
C GLY A 74 3.94 3.55 -11.13
N SER A 75 3.05 4.37 -10.56
CA SER A 75 1.61 4.08 -10.44
C SER A 75 0.91 3.82 -11.77
N ALA A 76 1.12 4.68 -12.79
CA ALA A 76 0.50 4.50 -14.11
C ALA A 76 0.92 3.17 -14.76
N VAL A 77 2.18 2.80 -14.59
CA VAL A 77 2.78 1.60 -15.17
C VAL A 77 2.29 0.35 -14.45
N SER A 78 2.21 0.40 -13.11
CA SER A 78 1.67 -0.69 -12.28
C SER A 78 0.22 -1.01 -12.64
N ALA A 79 -0.61 0.03 -12.79
CA ALA A 79 -2.00 -0.15 -13.14
C ALA A 79 -2.19 -0.78 -14.54
N ILE A 80 -1.35 -0.42 -15.51
CA ILE A 80 -1.35 -1.09 -16.82
C ILE A 80 -0.99 -2.57 -16.66
N GLU A 81 0.03 -2.89 -15.88
CA GLU A 81 0.45 -4.28 -15.66
C GLU A 81 -0.65 -5.13 -14.99
N HIS A 82 -1.35 -4.58 -14.00
CA HIS A 82 -2.49 -5.26 -13.37
C HIS A 82 -3.60 -5.58 -14.39
N ALA A 83 -3.97 -4.62 -15.25
CA ALA A 83 -4.96 -4.84 -16.28
C ALA A 83 -4.51 -5.88 -17.33
N LEU A 84 -3.22 -5.95 -17.65
CA LEU A 84 -2.68 -6.99 -18.53
C LEU A 84 -2.78 -8.38 -17.90
N TRP A 85 -2.45 -8.52 -16.61
CA TRP A 85 -2.63 -9.78 -15.88
C TRP A 85 -4.10 -10.18 -15.80
N ASP A 86 -5.00 -9.21 -15.60
CA ASP A 86 -6.44 -9.47 -15.60
C ASP A 86 -6.91 -10.05 -16.94
N ILE A 87 -6.47 -9.47 -18.07
CA ILE A 87 -6.74 -10.01 -19.41
C ILE A 87 -6.15 -11.40 -19.57
N ALA A 88 -4.88 -11.60 -19.21
CA ALA A 88 -4.21 -12.87 -19.37
C ALA A 88 -4.91 -13.99 -18.58
N GLY A 89 -5.34 -13.71 -17.35
CA GLY A 89 -6.11 -14.63 -16.51
C GLY A 89 -7.48 -14.94 -17.10
N LYS A 90 -8.22 -13.92 -17.55
CA LYS A 90 -9.52 -14.08 -18.21
C LYS A 90 -9.41 -14.88 -19.50
N ALA A 91 -8.42 -14.59 -20.33
CA ALA A 91 -8.17 -15.31 -21.57
C ALA A 91 -7.83 -16.80 -21.35
N ALA A 92 -7.11 -17.10 -20.28
CA ALA A 92 -6.78 -18.47 -19.91
C ALA A 92 -7.87 -19.18 -19.08
N GLY A 93 -8.92 -18.45 -18.63
CA GLY A 93 -9.97 -18.99 -17.76
C GLY A 93 -9.48 -19.30 -16.32
N VAL A 94 -8.40 -18.66 -15.85
CA VAL A 94 -7.80 -18.92 -14.54
C VAL A 94 -7.53 -17.63 -13.77
N PRO A 95 -7.47 -17.68 -12.42
CA PRO A 95 -7.03 -16.54 -11.61
C PRO A 95 -5.57 -16.17 -11.90
N VAL A 96 -5.22 -14.90 -11.66
CA VAL A 96 -3.86 -14.39 -11.90
C VAL A 96 -2.81 -15.17 -11.12
N TYR A 97 -3.10 -15.56 -9.87
CA TYR A 97 -2.14 -16.34 -9.07
C TYR A 97 -1.72 -17.65 -9.76
N ARG A 98 -2.57 -18.27 -10.59
CA ARG A 98 -2.22 -19.47 -11.36
C ARG A 98 -1.14 -19.18 -12.41
N LEU A 99 -1.21 -18.02 -13.04
CA LEU A 99 -0.19 -17.58 -14.02
C LEU A 99 1.13 -17.17 -13.35
N LEU A 100 1.06 -16.76 -12.08
CA LEU A 100 2.23 -16.40 -11.28
C LEU A 100 2.91 -17.59 -10.57
N GLY A 101 2.46 -18.82 -10.81
CA GLY A 101 3.07 -20.04 -10.27
C GLY A 101 2.15 -20.91 -9.41
N GLY A 102 0.95 -20.44 -9.10
CA GLY A 102 -0.02 -21.14 -8.25
C GLY A 102 0.06 -20.72 -6.79
N LYS A 103 -1.06 -20.78 -6.10
CA LYS A 103 -1.15 -20.35 -4.68
C LYS A 103 -0.40 -21.33 -3.76
N VAL A 104 0.30 -20.78 -2.79
CA VAL A 104 0.99 -21.51 -1.71
C VAL A 104 0.20 -21.48 -0.39
N ARG A 105 -0.90 -20.71 -0.35
CA ARG A 105 -1.83 -20.60 0.77
C ARG A 105 -3.25 -20.41 0.28
N ASP A 106 -4.26 -20.75 1.11
CA ASP A 106 -5.67 -20.59 0.76
C ASP A 106 -6.27 -19.27 1.25
N GLN A 107 -5.65 -18.67 2.24
CA GLN A 107 -6.04 -17.40 2.84
C GLN A 107 -4.83 -16.51 3.02
N VAL A 108 -5.03 -15.19 2.98
CA VAL A 108 -3.98 -14.21 3.27
C VAL A 108 -4.35 -13.42 4.52
N ARG A 109 -3.36 -13.22 5.40
CA ARG A 109 -3.52 -12.38 6.58
C ARG A 109 -3.49 -10.91 6.18
N THR A 110 -4.28 -10.12 6.89
CA THR A 110 -4.38 -8.67 6.70
C THR A 110 -4.02 -7.92 7.98
N TYR A 111 -3.53 -6.71 7.82
CA TYR A 111 -3.50 -5.71 8.88
C TYR A 111 -4.26 -4.46 8.43
N ARG A 112 -4.66 -3.62 9.38
CA ARG A 112 -5.41 -2.39 9.09
C ARG A 112 -4.81 -1.19 9.78
N THR A 113 -4.65 -0.11 9.02
CA THR A 113 -4.36 1.20 9.59
C THR A 113 -5.62 1.78 10.23
N LEU A 114 -5.51 2.25 11.46
CA LEU A 114 -6.59 2.91 12.19
C LEU A 114 -6.44 4.43 12.09
N TYR A 115 -7.48 5.12 11.65
CA TYR A 115 -7.46 6.58 11.55
C TYR A 115 -8.30 7.23 12.65
N HIS A 116 -7.86 8.41 13.11
CA HIS A 116 -8.53 9.15 14.21
C HIS A 116 -9.99 9.50 13.91
N HIS A 117 -10.32 9.75 12.64
CA HIS A 117 -11.67 10.10 12.21
C HIS A 117 -12.63 8.91 12.17
N GLU A 118 -12.14 7.69 12.17
CA GLU A 118 -12.96 6.47 12.24
C GLU A 118 -13.45 6.19 13.66
N VAL A 119 -12.77 6.75 14.67
CA VAL A 119 -13.14 6.58 16.08
C VAL A 119 -14.39 7.42 16.37
N PRO A 120 -15.48 6.84 16.89
CA PRO A 120 -16.66 7.60 17.26
C PRO A 120 -16.35 8.78 18.17
N GLY A 121 -16.68 9.99 17.74
CA GLY A 121 -16.35 11.23 18.45
C GLY A 121 -14.90 11.71 18.25
N GLY A 122 -14.14 11.05 17.39
CA GLY A 122 -12.74 11.36 17.12
C GLY A 122 -11.79 10.94 18.24
N ALA A 123 -10.51 10.89 17.94
CA ALA A 123 -9.46 10.61 18.92
C ALA A 123 -8.32 11.62 18.76
N PRO A 124 -8.01 12.43 19.77
CA PRO A 124 -6.87 13.36 19.69
C PRO A 124 -5.54 12.62 19.70
N HIS A 125 -4.48 13.27 19.23
CA HIS A 125 -3.12 12.72 19.21
C HIS A 125 -2.44 12.84 20.58
N THR A 126 -3.08 12.25 21.58
CA THR A 126 -2.65 12.18 22.98
C THR A 126 -2.68 10.72 23.45
N PRO A 127 -2.03 10.38 24.58
CA PRO A 127 -2.10 9.02 25.12
C PRO A 127 -3.54 8.52 25.32
N GLU A 128 -4.45 9.37 25.80
CA GLU A 128 -5.87 9.03 25.93
C GLU A 128 -6.56 8.82 24.56
N GLY A 129 -6.22 9.62 23.57
CA GLY A 129 -6.74 9.43 22.20
C GLY A 129 -6.25 8.13 21.58
N TYR A 130 -4.99 7.77 21.79
CA TYR A 130 -4.43 6.48 21.33
C TYR A 130 -5.06 5.29 22.06
N LYS A 131 -5.44 5.45 23.33
CA LYS A 131 -6.25 4.47 24.03
C LYS A 131 -7.60 4.27 23.35
N LYS A 132 -8.32 5.36 23.00
CA LYS A 132 -9.59 5.28 22.26
C LYS A 132 -9.43 4.60 20.89
N TRP A 133 -8.35 4.88 20.17
CA TRP A 133 -8.02 4.16 18.94
C TRP A 133 -7.90 2.65 19.16
N ALA A 134 -7.16 2.28 20.20
CA ALA A 134 -6.98 0.88 20.56
C ALA A 134 -8.30 0.20 20.96
N GLU A 135 -9.15 0.89 21.71
CA GLU A 135 -10.49 0.40 22.06
C GLU A 135 -11.37 0.20 20.82
N TYR A 136 -11.33 1.16 19.89
CA TYR A 136 -11.99 1.02 18.59
C TYR A 136 -11.43 -0.18 17.79
N GLY A 137 -10.11 -0.34 17.73
CA GLY A 137 -9.50 -1.51 17.10
C GLY A 137 -9.99 -2.82 17.72
N LYS A 138 -10.14 -2.89 19.06
CA LYS A 138 -10.71 -4.07 19.73
C LYS A 138 -12.15 -4.34 19.36
N SER A 139 -12.95 -3.32 19.03
CA SER A 139 -14.31 -3.51 18.54
C SER A 139 -14.38 -4.20 17.17
N LEU A 140 -13.30 -4.15 16.40
CA LEU A 140 -13.14 -4.82 15.09
C LEU A 140 -12.61 -6.27 15.22
N LYS A 141 -12.67 -6.89 16.40
CA LYS A 141 -12.10 -8.21 16.69
C LYS A 141 -12.55 -9.32 15.74
N GLY A 142 -13.77 -9.26 15.24
CA GLY A 142 -14.29 -10.22 14.27
C GLY A 142 -13.61 -10.15 12.89
N GLU A 143 -12.95 -9.02 12.60
CA GLU A 143 -12.38 -8.69 11.30
C GLU A 143 -10.86 -8.63 11.37
N PHE A 144 -10.27 -7.85 12.30
CA PHE A 144 -8.83 -7.60 12.36
C PHE A 144 -8.20 -7.89 13.72
N THR A 145 -6.97 -8.37 13.69
CA THR A 145 -6.12 -8.61 14.87
C THR A 145 -4.75 -7.95 14.78
N LEU A 146 -4.43 -7.37 13.63
CA LEU A 146 -3.19 -6.63 13.37
C LEU A 146 -3.55 -5.18 13.01
N PHE A 147 -2.94 -4.22 13.71
CA PHE A 147 -3.22 -2.80 13.49
C PHE A 147 -1.93 -2.00 13.29
N LYS A 148 -2.00 -1.01 12.39
CA LYS A 148 -1.00 0.03 12.22
C LYS A 148 -1.57 1.36 12.69
N LEU A 149 -0.81 2.11 13.48
CA LEU A 149 -1.20 3.39 14.05
C LEU A 149 -0.40 4.51 13.41
N PRO A 150 -1.04 5.47 12.73
CA PRO A 150 -0.36 6.67 12.27
C PRO A 150 0.19 7.47 13.45
N THR A 151 1.44 7.91 13.32
CA THR A 151 2.12 8.76 14.30
C THR A 151 2.76 9.96 13.61
N SER A 152 3.18 10.95 14.37
CA SER A 152 3.99 12.05 13.89
C SER A 152 3.41 12.72 12.64
N TYR A 153 4.05 12.53 11.49
CA TYR A 153 3.68 13.14 10.22
C TYR A 153 2.42 12.53 9.60
N HIS A 154 2.15 11.25 9.82
CA HIS A 154 0.91 10.59 9.38
C HIS A 154 -0.30 10.93 10.26
N SER A 155 -0.07 11.74 11.28
CA SER A 155 -1.12 12.26 12.15
C SER A 155 -0.94 13.76 12.32
N SER A 156 -1.91 14.45 12.92
CA SER A 156 -1.72 15.87 13.28
C SER A 156 -0.84 16.05 14.53
N MET A 157 -0.25 15.00 15.08
CA MET A 157 0.52 15.04 16.32
C MET A 157 1.60 16.14 16.30
N VAL A 158 2.34 16.25 15.20
CA VAL A 158 3.39 17.26 15.03
C VAL A 158 2.84 18.69 15.16
N ARG A 159 1.62 18.93 14.72
CA ARG A 159 0.95 20.22 14.79
C ARG A 159 0.25 20.43 16.13
N ASP A 160 -0.39 19.37 16.63
CA ASP A 160 -1.29 19.45 17.77
C ASP A 160 -0.53 19.46 19.11
N PHE A 161 0.71 18.95 19.16
CA PHE A 161 1.54 18.92 20.35
C PHE A 161 2.61 20.02 20.33
N PRO A 162 2.56 21.01 21.23
CA PRO A 162 3.55 22.09 21.31
C PRO A 162 4.97 21.56 21.58
N ASP A 163 5.96 22.18 20.93
CA ASP A 163 7.38 21.81 21.07
C ASP A 163 7.68 20.34 20.67
N PHE A 164 6.93 19.76 19.74
CA PHE A 164 7.23 18.41 19.24
C PHE A 164 8.62 18.35 18.57
N PHE A 165 8.94 19.35 17.77
CA PHE A 165 10.25 19.60 17.18
C PHE A 165 10.89 20.89 17.68
N TYR A 166 12.22 21.02 17.51
CA TYR A 166 12.92 22.26 17.83
C TYR A 166 12.59 23.41 16.87
N GLY A 167 12.09 23.11 15.68
CA GLY A 167 11.70 24.11 14.69
C GLY A 167 10.22 24.45 14.73
N GLU A 168 9.84 25.54 14.05
CA GLU A 168 8.44 25.92 13.88
C GLU A 168 7.73 24.93 12.94
N VAL A 169 6.51 24.53 13.29
CA VAL A 169 5.63 23.72 12.47
C VAL A 169 4.63 24.62 11.76
N GLN A 170 4.56 24.53 10.43
CA GLN A 170 3.55 25.26 9.66
C GLN A 170 2.16 24.69 9.94
N GLN A 171 1.30 25.50 10.55
CA GLN A 171 -0.04 25.09 10.96
C GLN A 171 -1.00 24.84 9.80
N ASP A 172 -0.78 25.50 8.68
CA ASP A 172 -1.56 25.45 7.44
C ASP A 172 -0.94 24.54 6.36
N ALA A 173 0.18 23.88 6.64
CA ALA A 173 0.82 22.97 5.68
C ALA A 173 -0.10 21.79 5.39
N PRO A 174 -0.26 21.41 4.10
CA PRO A 174 -1.00 20.22 3.76
C PRO A 174 -0.28 18.95 4.26
N TYR A 175 -1.04 17.92 4.52
CA TYR A 175 -0.50 16.61 4.82
C TYR A 175 0.08 15.94 3.54
N PRO A 176 1.18 15.16 3.62
CA PRO A 176 2.12 15.04 4.75
C PRO A 176 2.95 16.31 4.94
N TYR A 177 3.31 16.61 6.17
CA TYR A 177 4.12 17.79 6.47
C TYR A 177 5.53 17.65 5.90
N PRO A 178 6.05 18.64 5.16
CA PRO A 178 7.39 18.57 4.58
C PRO A 178 8.53 18.76 5.59
N HIS A 179 8.20 19.12 6.83
CA HIS A 179 9.19 19.41 7.86
C HIS A 179 9.70 18.16 8.54
N LYS A 180 10.97 17.94 8.38
CA LYS A 180 11.74 16.91 9.07
C LYS A 180 12.52 17.59 10.19
N GLY A 181 11.81 17.90 11.27
CA GLY A 181 12.39 18.51 12.45
C GLY A 181 13.18 17.51 13.27
N THR A 182 14.07 18.03 14.12
CA THR A 182 14.69 17.27 15.19
C THR A 182 13.73 17.20 16.37
N LEU A 183 13.46 15.99 16.88
CA LEU A 183 12.59 15.77 18.03
C LEU A 183 13.16 16.46 19.28
N THR A 184 12.28 17.14 20.00
CA THR A 184 12.61 17.54 21.38
C THR A 184 12.46 16.36 22.32
N GLU A 185 12.97 16.46 23.54
CA GLU A 185 12.73 15.46 24.60
C GLU A 185 11.23 15.31 24.85
N LYS A 186 10.49 16.41 24.96
CA LYS A 186 9.02 16.41 25.14
C LYS A 186 8.29 15.72 23.98
N GLY A 187 8.70 15.97 22.74
CA GLY A 187 8.11 15.35 21.55
C GLY A 187 8.33 13.84 21.54
N LEU A 188 9.53 13.39 21.87
CA LEU A 188 9.84 11.97 21.97
C LEU A 188 9.04 11.29 23.08
N ASP A 189 9.00 11.89 24.29
CA ASP A 189 8.25 11.36 25.43
C ASP A 189 6.75 11.26 25.11
N HIS A 190 6.19 12.29 24.48
CA HIS A 190 4.79 12.29 24.06
C HIS A 190 4.48 11.18 23.05
N LEU A 191 5.33 11.03 22.03
CA LEU A 191 5.20 9.98 21.01
C LEU A 191 5.23 8.58 21.64
N VAL A 192 6.21 8.34 22.51
CA VAL A 192 6.35 7.06 23.22
C VAL A 192 5.14 6.80 24.12
N ALA A 193 4.66 7.80 24.86
CA ALA A 193 3.48 7.67 25.70
C ALA A 193 2.21 7.32 24.90
N CYS A 194 2.01 7.92 23.73
CA CYS A 194 0.89 7.61 22.84
C CYS A 194 0.93 6.15 22.37
N VAL A 195 2.08 5.71 21.85
CA VAL A 195 2.25 4.33 21.35
C VAL A 195 2.10 3.31 22.48
N THR A 196 2.68 3.60 23.66
CA THR A 196 2.55 2.76 24.86
C THR A 196 1.10 2.61 25.28
N SER A 197 0.35 3.71 25.35
CA SER A 197 -1.06 3.70 25.72
C SER A 197 -1.91 2.81 24.79
N ALA A 198 -1.68 2.91 23.48
CA ALA A 198 -2.37 2.05 22.52
C ALA A 198 -1.99 0.57 22.69
N LYS A 199 -0.68 0.27 22.81
CA LYS A 199 -0.19 -1.10 22.92
C LYS A 199 -0.67 -1.80 24.19
N GLU A 200 -0.63 -1.11 25.32
CA GLU A 200 -1.15 -1.61 26.59
C GLU A 200 -2.66 -1.87 26.52
N THR A 201 -3.41 -0.95 25.89
CA THR A 201 -4.87 -1.09 25.72
C THR A 201 -5.22 -2.27 24.83
N LEU A 202 -4.55 -2.45 23.69
CA LEU A 202 -4.74 -3.61 22.81
C LEU A 202 -4.41 -4.91 23.54
N GLY A 203 -3.32 -4.93 24.28
CA GLY A 203 -2.85 -6.14 24.97
C GLY A 203 -2.24 -7.19 24.03
N LYS A 204 -1.89 -8.36 24.60
CA LYS A 204 -1.16 -9.42 23.88
C LYS A 204 -1.98 -10.15 22.80
N GLY A 205 -3.29 -9.97 22.77
CA GLY A 205 -4.17 -10.57 21.75
C GLY A 205 -4.11 -9.87 20.38
N TYR A 206 -3.41 -8.74 20.31
CA TYR A 206 -3.29 -7.93 19.10
C TYR A 206 -1.83 -7.57 18.85
N ASN A 207 -1.44 -7.52 17.59
CA ASN A 207 -0.13 -7.01 17.20
C ASN A 207 -0.27 -5.61 16.60
N THR A 208 0.72 -4.77 16.87
CA THR A 208 0.68 -3.35 16.58
C THR A 208 1.92 -2.92 15.84
N ALA A 209 1.76 -2.21 14.74
CA ALA A 209 2.79 -1.43 14.08
C ALA A 209 2.52 0.06 14.26
N VAL A 210 3.52 0.87 14.04
CA VAL A 210 3.37 2.33 13.96
C VAL A 210 3.96 2.83 12.66
N ASP A 211 3.31 3.84 12.10
CA ASP A 211 3.73 4.51 10.89
C ASP A 211 4.19 5.93 11.23
N ALA A 212 5.45 6.22 10.94
CA ALA A 212 6.10 7.49 11.26
C ALA A 212 6.42 8.33 10.02
N GLY A 213 6.00 7.86 8.81
CA GLY A 213 6.32 8.53 7.54
C GLY A 213 5.95 10.02 7.51
N PRO A 214 6.70 10.82 6.77
CA PRO A 214 7.90 10.53 5.99
C PRO A 214 9.21 10.48 6.79
N GLY A 215 9.12 10.17 8.08
CA GLY A 215 10.25 9.83 8.93
C GLY A 215 10.98 11.00 9.59
N TYR A 216 11.89 10.64 10.46
CA TYR A 216 12.70 11.55 11.27
C TYR A 216 14.11 11.73 10.71
N MET A 217 14.88 12.63 11.32
CA MET A 217 16.33 12.58 11.19
C MET A 217 16.86 11.26 11.76
N PRO A 218 17.93 10.68 11.21
CA PRO A 218 18.37 9.32 11.56
C PRO A 218 18.58 9.09 13.06
N LEU A 219 19.14 10.08 13.76
CA LEU A 219 19.37 9.97 15.20
C LEU A 219 18.05 9.91 15.99
N ASP A 220 17.03 10.65 15.58
CA ASP A 220 15.73 10.66 16.26
C ASP A 220 14.94 9.40 15.92
N ALA A 221 15.04 8.90 14.68
CA ALA A 221 14.55 7.58 14.30
C ALA A 221 15.09 6.49 15.20
N LEU A 222 16.41 6.52 15.46
CA LEU A 222 17.06 5.58 16.36
C LEU A 222 16.60 5.74 17.82
N LYS A 223 16.49 6.98 18.32
CA LYS A 223 16.00 7.23 19.69
C LYS A 223 14.59 6.68 19.88
N PHE A 224 13.70 6.96 18.92
CA PHE A 224 12.34 6.45 18.97
C PHE A 224 12.28 4.93 18.91
N ALA A 225 12.97 4.31 17.92
CA ALA A 225 12.99 2.86 17.78
C ALA A 225 13.50 2.16 19.06
N LYS A 226 14.52 2.72 19.73
CA LYS A 226 15.01 2.21 21.02
C LYS A 226 14.02 2.42 22.16
N ALA A 227 13.37 3.57 22.22
CA ALA A 227 12.44 3.88 23.29
C ALA A 227 11.22 2.95 23.33
N VAL A 228 10.84 2.37 22.17
CA VAL A 228 9.69 1.46 22.05
C VAL A 228 10.05 -0.02 22.00
N GLU A 229 11.32 -0.42 22.16
CA GLU A 229 11.76 -1.84 22.13
C GLU A 229 10.96 -2.72 23.09
N HIS A 230 10.70 -2.23 24.30
CA HIS A 230 9.96 -2.95 25.34
C HIS A 230 8.49 -3.24 24.97
N LEU A 231 7.94 -2.56 23.96
CA LEU A 231 6.54 -2.72 23.52
C LEU A 231 6.37 -3.90 22.55
N ASN A 232 7.43 -4.49 22.01
CA ASN A 232 7.39 -5.58 21.04
C ASN A 232 6.43 -5.26 19.88
N LEU A 233 6.66 -4.14 19.21
CA LEU A 233 5.90 -3.74 18.02
C LEU A 233 6.19 -4.70 16.86
N MET A 234 5.24 -4.86 15.92
CA MET A 234 5.49 -5.59 14.68
C MET A 234 6.59 -4.91 13.86
N TRP A 235 6.49 -3.58 13.74
CA TRP A 235 7.52 -2.72 13.14
C TRP A 235 7.24 -1.24 13.43
N VAL A 236 8.25 -0.42 13.18
CA VAL A 236 8.08 1.02 12.98
C VAL A 236 8.36 1.30 11.50
N GLU A 237 7.37 1.87 10.83
CA GLU A 237 7.34 2.12 9.38
C GLU A 237 7.83 3.52 9.07
N ASP A 238 8.54 3.64 7.95
CA ASP A 238 8.99 4.89 7.34
C ASP A 238 9.65 5.86 8.33
N THR A 239 10.54 5.30 9.17
CA THR A 239 11.16 6.02 10.29
C THR A 239 12.19 7.05 9.89
N VAL A 240 12.84 6.89 8.73
CA VAL A 240 13.96 7.76 8.31
C VAL A 240 13.52 8.71 7.21
N THR A 241 14.01 9.93 7.27
CA THR A 241 13.68 10.97 6.26
C THR A 241 14.00 10.53 4.83
N GLY A 242 13.15 10.89 3.90
CA GLY A 242 13.33 10.63 2.48
C GLY A 242 12.50 9.46 1.95
N ASP A 243 11.66 8.86 2.78
CA ASP A 243 10.84 7.71 2.39
C ASP A 243 9.89 8.00 1.23
N TYR A 244 9.35 9.19 1.13
CA TYR A 244 8.56 9.61 -0.03
C TYR A 244 9.43 9.89 -1.26
N SER A 245 10.55 9.18 -1.37
CA SER A 245 11.44 9.17 -2.52
C SER A 245 11.70 7.74 -2.95
N PRO A 246 11.73 7.43 -4.25
CA PRO A 246 12.07 6.10 -4.73
C PRO A 246 13.54 5.71 -4.47
N TYR A 247 14.33 6.66 -3.99
CA TYR A 247 15.76 6.52 -3.75
C TYR A 247 16.07 6.59 -2.25
N ILE A 248 15.88 5.48 -1.56
CA ILE A 248 16.14 5.38 -0.13
C ILE A 248 17.65 5.29 0.13
N ASN A 249 18.08 5.99 1.16
CA ASN A 249 19.44 5.84 1.68
C ASN A 249 19.54 4.58 2.55
N HIS A 250 19.81 3.44 1.91
CA HIS A 250 19.90 2.13 2.57
C HIS A 250 20.98 2.05 3.64
N ASP A 251 22.08 2.82 3.55
CA ASP A 251 23.11 2.82 4.57
C ASP A 251 22.62 3.43 5.88
N VAL A 252 21.88 4.52 5.80
CA VAL A 252 21.27 5.16 6.98
C VAL A 252 20.22 4.24 7.63
N TYR A 253 19.37 3.61 6.84
CA TYR A 253 18.43 2.62 7.35
C TYR A 253 19.14 1.47 8.06
N ARG A 254 20.21 0.95 7.45
CA ARG A 254 21.00 -0.14 8.03
C ARG A 254 21.60 0.24 9.39
N GLU A 255 22.08 1.46 9.56
CA GLU A 255 22.60 1.95 10.85
C GLU A 255 21.51 1.95 11.93
N VAL A 256 20.31 2.45 11.61
CA VAL A 256 19.17 2.43 12.54
C VAL A 256 18.77 1.00 12.85
N THR A 257 18.59 0.17 11.83
CA THR A 257 18.15 -1.23 11.95
C THR A 257 19.08 -2.05 12.83
N ARG A 258 20.40 -1.90 12.68
CA ARG A 258 21.39 -2.65 13.47
C ARG A 258 21.49 -2.20 14.92
N ALA A 259 21.02 -1.00 15.24
CA ALA A 259 21.17 -0.41 16.55
C ALA A 259 19.93 -0.58 17.45
N THR A 260 18.87 -1.24 16.95
CA THR A 260 17.63 -1.50 17.72
C THR A 260 17.13 -2.92 17.50
N THR A 261 16.35 -3.43 18.45
CA THR A 261 15.59 -4.69 18.34
C THR A 261 14.15 -4.47 17.84
N THR A 262 13.70 -3.22 17.74
CA THR A 262 12.41 -2.89 17.12
C THR A 262 12.52 -3.12 15.62
N PRO A 263 11.64 -3.95 15.00
CA PRO A 263 11.67 -4.14 13.57
C PRO A 263 11.45 -2.82 12.82
N ILE A 264 12.28 -2.58 11.82
CA ILE A 264 12.20 -1.40 10.95
C ILE A 264 11.61 -1.82 9.62
N HIS A 265 10.66 -1.04 9.12
CA HIS A 265 9.91 -1.27 7.89
C HIS A 265 9.97 -0.04 6.99
N THR A 266 10.02 -0.25 5.67
CA THR A 266 9.85 0.79 4.64
C THR A 266 9.54 0.17 3.28
N GLY A 267 9.14 0.99 2.32
CA GLY A 267 9.12 0.57 0.92
C GLY A 267 7.92 0.98 0.09
N GLU A 268 6.86 1.56 0.65
CA GLU A 268 5.63 1.87 -0.08
C GLU A 268 5.83 2.77 -1.32
N GLN A 269 6.81 3.67 -1.28
CA GLN A 269 7.10 4.62 -2.35
C GLN A 269 8.20 4.15 -3.32
N ILE A 270 8.79 2.98 -3.08
CA ILE A 270 9.87 2.45 -3.92
C ILE A 270 9.26 1.73 -5.13
N TYR A 271 9.70 2.07 -6.32
CA TYR A 271 9.34 1.34 -7.53
C TYR A 271 10.53 0.68 -8.21
N LEU A 272 10.27 -0.44 -8.90
CA LEU A 272 11.22 -1.34 -9.53
C LEU A 272 12.11 -2.13 -8.56
N ARG A 273 12.27 -3.41 -8.86
CA ARG A 273 13.11 -4.36 -8.12
C ARG A 273 14.56 -3.89 -7.93
N GLN A 274 15.08 -3.12 -8.88
CA GLN A 274 16.45 -2.60 -8.82
C GLN A 274 16.68 -1.68 -7.62
N ASN A 275 15.65 -0.92 -7.24
CA ASN A 275 15.74 0.02 -6.12
C ASN A 275 15.62 -0.70 -4.76
N TYR A 276 15.00 -1.89 -4.72
CA TYR A 276 14.96 -2.75 -3.54
C TYR A 276 16.25 -3.55 -3.31
N LYS A 277 17.05 -3.75 -4.36
CA LYS A 277 18.21 -4.63 -4.30
C LYS A 277 19.13 -4.32 -3.12
N HIS A 278 19.60 -3.09 -3.02
CA HIS A 278 20.53 -2.71 -1.94
C HIS A 278 19.86 -2.67 -0.57
N LEU A 279 18.59 -2.30 -0.50
CA LEU A 279 17.80 -2.35 0.74
C LEU A 279 17.77 -3.77 1.32
N ILE A 280 17.54 -4.77 0.47
CA ILE A 280 17.46 -6.19 0.82
C ILE A 280 18.86 -6.77 1.12
N GLU A 281 19.78 -6.68 0.17
CA GLU A 281 21.10 -7.34 0.26
C GLU A 281 21.98 -6.81 1.40
N SER A 282 21.78 -5.53 1.80
CA SER A 282 22.52 -4.95 2.92
C SER A 282 21.84 -5.15 4.29
N HIS A 283 20.67 -5.82 4.32
CA HIS A 283 19.82 -5.93 5.53
C HIS A 283 19.55 -4.56 6.14
N ALA A 284 19.15 -3.61 5.30
CA ALA A 284 18.90 -2.24 5.74
C ALA A 284 17.62 -2.10 6.54
N VAL A 285 16.70 -3.06 6.40
CA VAL A 285 15.41 -3.13 7.15
C VAL A 285 15.12 -4.57 7.55
N HIS A 286 14.19 -4.77 8.46
CA HIS A 286 13.70 -6.10 8.85
C HIS A 286 12.48 -6.52 8.03
N VAL A 287 11.68 -5.55 7.59
CA VAL A 287 10.45 -5.75 6.83
C VAL A 287 10.40 -4.78 5.66
N ILE A 288 9.94 -5.23 4.51
CA ILE A 288 9.67 -4.37 3.36
C ILE A 288 8.17 -4.32 3.06
N GLY A 289 7.68 -3.17 2.61
CA GLY A 289 6.26 -2.95 2.31
C GLY A 289 6.01 -2.36 0.93
N PRO A 290 6.38 -3.06 -0.17
CA PRO A 290 6.08 -2.56 -1.50
C PRO A 290 4.57 -2.45 -1.74
N ASP A 291 4.13 -1.39 -2.42
CA ASP A 291 2.75 -1.27 -2.89
C ASP A 291 2.62 -1.81 -4.33
N PRO A 292 1.73 -2.76 -4.62
CA PRO A 292 1.55 -3.29 -5.96
C PRO A 292 1.11 -2.22 -6.97
N CYS A 293 0.40 -1.19 -6.50
CA CYS A 293 -0.07 -0.09 -7.35
C CYS A 293 1.04 0.93 -7.69
N ASP A 294 2.20 0.90 -6.99
CA ASP A 294 3.32 1.82 -7.21
C ASP A 294 4.61 1.12 -7.65
N VAL A 295 4.86 -0.11 -7.20
CA VAL A 295 6.14 -0.81 -7.39
C VAL A 295 6.48 -1.17 -8.84
N GLY A 296 5.50 -1.22 -9.71
CA GLY A 296 5.63 -1.65 -11.10
C GLY A 296 4.81 -2.88 -11.46
N GLY A 297 3.94 -3.32 -10.54
CA GLY A 297 2.98 -4.39 -10.72
C GLY A 297 3.30 -5.69 -9.99
N LEU A 298 2.51 -6.73 -10.26
CA LEU A 298 2.52 -8.00 -9.54
C LEU A 298 3.79 -8.81 -9.78
N ALA A 299 4.35 -8.77 -10.98
CA ALA A 299 5.60 -9.46 -11.27
C ALA A 299 6.79 -8.84 -10.53
N GLU A 300 6.81 -7.51 -10.38
CA GLU A 300 7.85 -6.81 -9.61
C GLU A 300 7.78 -7.19 -8.13
N ILE A 301 6.58 -7.11 -7.52
CA ILE A 301 6.42 -7.40 -6.09
C ILE A 301 6.68 -8.87 -5.77
N LYS A 302 6.29 -9.80 -6.66
CA LYS A 302 6.61 -11.22 -6.50
C LYS A 302 8.12 -11.45 -6.46
N TRP A 303 8.86 -10.88 -7.43
CA TRP A 303 10.32 -11.00 -7.44
C TRP A 303 10.96 -10.39 -6.20
N ILE A 304 10.47 -9.22 -5.75
CA ILE A 304 10.97 -8.55 -4.55
C ILE A 304 10.74 -9.44 -3.32
N ALA A 305 9.56 -10.07 -3.20
CA ALA A 305 9.25 -10.98 -2.10
C ALA A 305 10.18 -12.20 -2.07
N GLU A 306 10.42 -12.82 -3.22
CA GLU A 306 11.32 -13.98 -3.35
C GLU A 306 12.78 -13.61 -3.04
N HIS A 307 13.22 -12.44 -3.49
CA HIS A 307 14.57 -11.95 -3.19
C HIS A 307 14.74 -11.62 -1.69
N ALA A 308 13.73 -11.01 -1.08
CA ALA A 308 13.70 -10.72 0.35
C ALA A 308 13.73 -12.00 1.20
N ASP A 309 13.00 -13.04 0.78
CA ASP A 309 12.98 -14.34 1.43
C ASP A 309 14.37 -14.99 1.49
N LEU A 310 15.11 -14.96 0.37
CA LEU A 310 16.50 -15.47 0.31
C LEU A 310 17.45 -14.74 1.28
N HIS A 311 17.11 -13.52 1.67
CA HIS A 311 17.89 -12.70 2.62
C HIS A 311 17.30 -12.66 4.04
N GLY A 312 16.25 -13.45 4.32
CA GLY A 312 15.61 -13.51 5.64
C GLY A 312 14.88 -12.20 6.02
N ILE A 313 14.46 -11.41 5.04
CA ILE A 313 13.70 -10.18 5.23
C ILE A 313 12.21 -10.48 5.03
N ALA A 314 11.38 -10.05 5.98
CA ALA A 314 9.95 -10.21 5.90
C ALA A 314 9.32 -9.20 4.94
N ILE A 315 8.10 -9.51 4.47
CA ILE A 315 7.34 -8.61 3.60
C ILE A 315 5.94 -8.38 4.16
N ALA A 316 5.51 -7.12 4.17
CA ALA A 316 4.17 -6.70 4.57
C ALA A 316 3.67 -5.62 3.59
N PRO A 317 3.11 -6.00 2.42
CA PRO A 317 2.74 -5.06 1.37
C PRO A 317 1.80 -3.96 1.84
N HIS A 318 2.09 -2.73 1.40
CA HIS A 318 1.24 -1.56 1.58
C HIS A 318 -0.03 -1.66 0.74
N GLY A 319 -1.11 -0.97 1.14
CA GLY A 319 -2.37 -1.01 0.42
C GLY A 319 -3.48 -0.11 0.96
N THR A 320 -3.19 0.79 1.90
CA THR A 320 -4.21 1.57 2.62
C THR A 320 -5.10 2.44 1.72
N ALA A 321 -4.56 2.92 0.60
CA ALA A 321 -5.27 3.78 -0.35
C ALA A 321 -5.74 3.03 -1.62
N ASN A 322 -5.54 1.72 -1.69
CA ASN A 322 -5.98 0.89 -2.81
C ASN A 322 -7.49 0.68 -2.74
N GLY A 323 -8.19 0.83 -3.86
CA GLY A 323 -9.59 0.47 -3.95
C GLY A 323 -9.77 -1.04 -4.19
N ILE A 324 -10.98 -1.44 -4.58
CA ILE A 324 -11.33 -2.88 -4.71
C ILE A 324 -10.52 -3.62 -5.77
N LEU A 325 -10.16 -2.95 -6.88
CA LEU A 325 -9.31 -3.54 -7.92
C LEU A 325 -7.87 -3.69 -7.44
N GLY A 326 -7.38 -2.73 -6.65
CA GLY A 326 -6.07 -2.81 -6.00
C GLY A 326 -6.04 -3.88 -4.91
N LEU A 327 -7.10 -4.01 -4.12
CA LEU A 327 -7.26 -5.11 -3.15
C LEU A 327 -7.23 -6.48 -3.84
N ALA A 328 -7.94 -6.62 -4.96
CA ALA A 328 -7.90 -7.85 -5.75
C ALA A 328 -6.47 -8.19 -6.21
N ALA A 329 -5.75 -7.21 -6.73
CA ALA A 329 -4.35 -7.38 -7.13
C ALA A 329 -3.44 -7.80 -5.98
N LEU A 330 -3.59 -7.18 -4.79
CA LEU A 330 -2.88 -7.57 -3.56
C LEU A 330 -3.13 -9.03 -3.19
N ILE A 331 -4.39 -9.45 -3.16
CA ILE A 331 -4.75 -10.83 -2.81
C ILE A 331 -4.11 -11.82 -3.79
N GLN A 332 -4.18 -11.55 -5.10
CA GLN A 332 -3.61 -12.42 -6.13
C GLN A 332 -2.09 -12.60 -5.96
N VAL A 333 -1.36 -11.54 -5.70
CA VAL A 333 0.09 -11.64 -5.55
C VAL A 333 0.51 -12.21 -4.20
N CYS A 334 -0.19 -11.87 -3.12
CA CYS A 334 0.07 -12.43 -1.79
C CYS A 334 -0.21 -13.94 -1.72
N ALA A 335 -1.08 -14.45 -2.59
CA ALA A 335 -1.35 -15.88 -2.73
C ALA A 335 -0.10 -16.70 -3.12
N VAL A 336 0.86 -16.08 -3.82
CA VAL A 336 2.05 -16.75 -4.38
C VAL A 336 3.36 -16.33 -3.72
N MET A 337 3.32 -15.41 -2.76
CA MET A 337 4.53 -14.99 -2.03
C MET A 337 5.08 -16.11 -1.14
N PRO A 338 6.40 -16.17 -0.91
CA PRO A 338 7.01 -17.11 0.04
C PRO A 338 6.51 -16.93 1.48
N ASP A 339 7.04 -17.74 2.41
CA ASP A 339 6.61 -17.76 3.83
C ASP A 339 7.11 -16.55 4.64
N ASN A 340 7.92 -15.68 4.04
CA ASN A 340 8.30 -14.39 4.64
C ASN A 340 7.17 -13.35 4.64
N LEU A 341 6.00 -13.64 4.05
CA LEU A 341 4.83 -12.78 4.10
C LEU A 341 4.22 -12.74 5.52
N ILE A 342 4.20 -11.56 6.13
CA ILE A 342 3.52 -11.33 7.43
C ILE A 342 2.01 -11.17 7.22
N ALA A 343 1.63 -10.17 6.47
CA ALA A 343 0.26 -9.76 6.17
C ALA A 343 0.32 -8.67 5.09
N PHE A 344 -0.79 -8.31 4.46
CA PHE A 344 -0.88 -7.12 3.64
C PHE A 344 -1.80 -6.07 4.27
N GLU A 345 -1.61 -4.81 3.91
CA GLU A 345 -2.46 -3.72 4.39
C GLU A 345 -3.81 -3.73 3.70
N TYR A 346 -4.87 -3.90 4.49
CA TYR A 346 -6.23 -3.79 4.00
C TYR A 346 -6.58 -2.32 3.76
N PRO A 347 -7.22 -1.96 2.61
CA PRO A 347 -7.56 -0.58 2.30
C PRO A 347 -8.49 0.03 3.36
N ALA A 348 -7.96 0.93 4.18
CA ALA A 348 -8.73 1.59 5.26
C ALA A 348 -9.57 2.76 4.75
N ARG A 349 -9.22 3.34 3.59
CA ARG A 349 -9.94 4.45 2.94
C ARG A 349 -10.91 3.96 1.87
N PHE A 350 -11.43 2.76 2.07
CA PHE A 350 -12.31 2.12 1.12
C PHE A 350 -13.73 2.70 1.23
N GLU A 351 -14.22 3.29 0.15
CA GLU A 351 -15.58 3.81 0.07
C GLU A 351 -16.58 2.67 -0.17
N PRO A 352 -17.66 2.54 0.62
CA PRO A 352 -18.62 1.44 0.50
C PRO A 352 -19.21 1.26 -0.90
N PHE A 353 -19.38 2.36 -1.67
CA PHE A 353 -19.94 2.31 -3.02
C PHE A 353 -19.17 1.39 -3.98
N TRP A 354 -17.89 1.08 -3.69
CA TRP A 354 -17.12 0.16 -4.53
C TRP A 354 -17.76 -1.22 -4.61
N TYR A 355 -18.42 -1.68 -3.57
CA TYR A 355 -19.16 -2.94 -3.59
C TYR A 355 -20.39 -2.87 -4.50
N ASP A 356 -21.04 -1.70 -4.62
CA ASP A 356 -22.20 -1.50 -5.49
C ASP A 356 -21.83 -1.50 -6.99
N ILE A 357 -20.61 -1.09 -7.31
CA ILE A 357 -20.14 -0.94 -8.71
C ILE A 357 -19.24 -2.06 -9.18
N THR A 358 -18.99 -3.05 -8.34
CA THR A 358 -18.14 -4.20 -8.68
C THR A 358 -18.84 -5.52 -8.38
N GLU A 359 -18.41 -6.56 -9.08
CA GLU A 359 -18.75 -7.95 -8.77
C GLU A 359 -17.47 -8.73 -8.48
N GLY A 360 -17.54 -9.69 -7.55
CA GLY A 360 -16.42 -10.57 -7.25
C GLY A 360 -16.00 -10.59 -5.79
N PHE A 361 -16.32 -9.59 -4.99
CA PHE A 361 -16.12 -9.55 -3.55
C PHE A 361 -17.43 -9.39 -2.79
N ASP A 362 -17.53 -10.05 -1.67
CA ASP A 362 -18.54 -9.76 -0.66
C ASP A 362 -18.18 -8.46 0.06
N GLU A 363 -19.18 -7.77 0.59
CA GLU A 363 -18.96 -6.68 1.53
C GLU A 363 -18.21 -7.22 2.76
N MET A 364 -17.15 -6.55 3.16
CA MET A 364 -16.28 -6.95 4.27
C MET A 364 -15.77 -8.41 4.18
N PRO A 365 -14.84 -8.69 3.25
CA PRO A 365 -14.36 -10.05 3.01
C PRO A 365 -13.40 -10.58 4.09
N VAL A 366 -12.98 -9.75 5.05
CA VAL A 366 -12.02 -10.12 6.10
C VAL A 366 -12.74 -10.76 7.28
N LYS A 367 -12.27 -11.92 7.70
CA LYS A 367 -12.77 -12.65 8.87
C LYS A 367 -11.62 -13.12 9.74
N GLY A 368 -11.58 -12.64 11.00
CA GLY A 368 -10.51 -13.00 11.93
C GLY A 368 -9.10 -12.60 11.46
N GLY A 369 -8.99 -11.53 10.69
CA GLY A 369 -7.73 -11.07 10.11
C GLY A 369 -7.30 -11.78 8.83
N LEU A 370 -8.14 -12.63 8.27
CA LEU A 370 -7.85 -13.42 7.07
C LEU A 370 -8.86 -13.09 5.96
N ILE A 371 -8.40 -13.17 4.73
CA ILE A 371 -9.23 -13.05 3.53
C ILE A 371 -9.01 -14.28 2.64
N ASP A 372 -10.11 -14.84 2.13
CA ASP A 372 -10.06 -15.97 1.21
C ASP A 372 -9.51 -15.53 -0.16
N ILE A 373 -8.72 -16.39 -0.79
CA ILE A 373 -8.19 -16.14 -2.13
C ILE A 373 -9.25 -16.56 -3.15
N PRO A 374 -9.82 -15.61 -3.94
CA PRO A 374 -10.87 -15.93 -4.89
C PRO A 374 -10.35 -16.77 -6.06
N ASP A 375 -11.10 -17.82 -6.43
CA ASP A 375 -10.77 -18.72 -7.54
C ASP A 375 -11.59 -18.33 -8.80
N ARG A 376 -11.47 -17.09 -9.22
CA ARG A 376 -12.16 -16.53 -10.41
C ARG A 376 -11.13 -16.08 -11.44
N PRO A 377 -11.45 -16.16 -12.76
CA PRO A 377 -10.55 -15.71 -13.82
C PRO A 377 -10.10 -14.25 -13.68
N GLY A 378 -8.86 -13.98 -14.05
CA GLY A 378 -8.26 -12.64 -13.94
C GLY A 378 -7.96 -12.26 -12.50
N LEU A 379 -8.16 -11.00 -12.16
CA LEU A 379 -8.05 -10.51 -10.77
C LEU A 379 -9.21 -10.99 -9.89
N GLY A 380 -10.27 -11.57 -10.50
CA GLY A 380 -11.43 -12.08 -9.77
C GLY A 380 -12.51 -11.04 -9.49
N VAL A 381 -12.35 -9.84 -9.99
CA VAL A 381 -13.29 -8.71 -9.82
C VAL A 381 -13.53 -8.00 -11.15
N ASN A 382 -14.76 -7.55 -11.41
CA ASN A 382 -15.12 -6.76 -12.58
C ASN A 382 -15.92 -5.53 -12.17
N LEU A 383 -15.88 -4.49 -13.01
CA LEU A 383 -16.75 -3.32 -12.87
C LEU A 383 -18.12 -3.58 -13.51
N ILE A 384 -19.18 -3.17 -12.81
CA ILE A 384 -20.54 -3.10 -13.31
C ILE A 384 -20.71 -1.72 -13.97
N ALA A 385 -20.46 -1.64 -15.28
CA ALA A 385 -20.41 -0.37 -16.02
C ALA A 385 -21.65 0.52 -15.77
N LYS A 386 -22.87 -0.06 -15.75
CA LYS A 386 -24.12 0.68 -15.51
C LYS A 386 -24.09 1.41 -14.15
N GLU A 387 -23.59 0.77 -13.12
CA GLU A 387 -23.54 1.33 -11.77
C GLU A 387 -22.35 2.30 -11.62
N ALA A 388 -21.20 1.94 -12.17
CA ALA A 388 -19.99 2.75 -12.12
C ALA A 388 -20.11 4.10 -12.84
N LYS A 389 -20.95 4.18 -13.92
CA LYS A 389 -21.25 5.45 -14.62
C LYS A 389 -21.76 6.55 -13.68
N LYS A 390 -22.40 6.20 -12.56
CA LYS A 390 -22.93 7.17 -11.58
C LYS A 390 -21.85 7.94 -10.82
N TYR A 391 -20.63 7.44 -10.81
CA TYR A 391 -19.51 7.95 -10.03
C TYR A 391 -18.40 8.54 -10.91
N LEU A 392 -18.61 8.59 -12.24
CA LEU A 392 -17.67 9.23 -13.16
C LEU A 392 -17.62 10.74 -12.90
N THR A 393 -16.41 11.29 -12.96
CA THR A 393 -16.23 12.75 -12.91
C THR A 393 -16.51 13.39 -14.25
N GLU A 394 -16.75 14.69 -14.24
CA GLU A 394 -16.96 15.51 -15.46
C GLU A 394 -15.80 15.30 -16.45
N GLY A 395 -16.14 15.06 -17.71
CA GLY A 395 -15.19 14.78 -18.78
C GLY A 395 -14.87 13.31 -19.00
N ASP A 396 -15.41 12.40 -18.18
CA ASP A 396 -15.17 10.95 -18.27
C ASP A 396 -16.43 10.16 -18.69
N GLU A 397 -17.50 10.82 -19.12
CA GLU A 397 -18.83 10.24 -19.39
C GLU A 397 -18.79 9.10 -20.42
N ASN A 398 -17.84 9.15 -21.38
CA ASN A 398 -17.68 8.16 -22.45
C ASN A 398 -16.74 7.00 -22.10
N PHE A 399 -16.35 6.85 -20.83
CA PHE A 399 -15.38 5.84 -20.43
C PHE A 399 -15.84 4.41 -20.75
N PHE A 400 -17.11 4.14 -20.58
CA PHE A 400 -17.70 2.81 -20.81
C PHE A 400 -18.33 2.64 -22.22
N ASP A 401 -18.19 3.64 -23.08
CA ASP A 401 -18.77 3.59 -24.44
C ASP A 401 -17.84 2.89 -25.44
#